data_0d68b9ab73fb0436d547c9804b4db2ad
#
_entry.id   0d68b9ab73fb0436d547c9804b4db2ad
#
_cell.length_a   1.000
_cell.length_b   1.000
_cell.length_c   1.000
_cell.angle_alpha   90.00
_cell.angle_beta   90.00
_cell.angle_gamma   90.00
#
_symmetry.space_group_name_H-M   'P 1'
#
loop_
_entity.id
_entity.type
_entity.pdbx_description
1 polymer ?
#
loop_
_entity_poly.entity_id
_entity_poly.type
_entity_poly.pdbx_seq_one_letter_code
_entity_poly.pdbx_strand_id
1 'polypeptide(L)'
;FAGQPFDLLDYAEWLIVRPLFGWKHTDTGYRRFRKVFLAIPKGNAKSPLAAGIGLALLTIDDEPGAEVYAFAADKQQAGIVFGDSKIMVENSPDLLEELVVYKDSIVNRSTRSKYQVRSKTVATSHGPRPHALLGDEFHAQQNRDLFESMHRGTYKRRQPVTFLCTTAGDDDESICFEEWEYAAKVISGTHEDETLLPVIFEARPDEDWQSEQVWARVNPGLGVTVKLEGIRQAAKEAAAEPRKRNDFLRYHLNRWVNQAVAWLPIEWWDACTAGLPPDEVLATLDVGCGLDLSQRYDLTAFVATFRQPLEEAREVTAQLAQEPTEDGQPQGPKVVSLNYRLIVVPFFWLPKDTLDERVKQDRVQYDRWAAQGFLTVTDGGMIDYDRVRNDIVKKIGPRLGLLRGEVGYDPAFASDIAPKLAGEGYQMVEILQGYKYLSEPAQVFEALLRNRRIVHGKANPVMRWNVENVAVKTDESGRIRPVKPKRAAKRIDGVVATLMGLNRLIANPDQRSVYEDRGITFL
;
A
#
# COMPACT_ATOMS: atom_id res chain seq x y z
N PHE A 1 20.12 22.42 14.35
CA PHE A 1 21.44 21.89 13.94
C PHE A 1 22.34 22.95 13.29
N ALA A 2 21.79 23.92 12.56
CA ALA A 2 22.64 24.93 11.95
C ALA A 2 23.40 25.76 13.00
N GLY A 3 24.75 25.73 12.94
CA GLY A 3 25.62 26.50 13.83
C GLY A 3 25.83 25.91 15.22
N GLN A 4 25.39 24.67 15.47
CA GLN A 4 25.66 23.94 16.71
C GLN A 4 26.57 22.74 16.43
N PRO A 5 27.42 22.31 17.39
CA PRO A 5 28.17 21.07 17.29
C PRO A 5 27.25 19.88 16.98
N PHE A 6 27.73 18.93 16.20
CA PHE A 6 27.01 17.68 15.94
C PHE A 6 27.33 16.67 17.05
N ASP A 7 26.60 16.77 18.16
CA ASP A 7 26.70 15.83 19.24
C ASP A 7 25.88 14.56 18.91
N LEU A 8 26.53 13.39 19.07
CA LEU A 8 25.87 12.12 18.84
C LEU A 8 24.82 11.85 19.93
N LEU A 9 23.64 11.41 19.52
CA LEU A 9 22.68 10.85 20.47
C LEU A 9 23.20 9.51 21.02
N ASP A 10 22.85 9.18 22.26
CA ASP A 10 23.34 7.97 22.94
C ASP A 10 23.17 6.70 22.10
N TYR A 11 22.03 6.53 21.44
CA TYR A 11 21.81 5.36 20.58
C TYR A 11 22.77 5.34 19.38
N ALA A 12 23.07 6.48 18.80
CA ALA A 12 23.96 6.59 17.67
C ALA A 12 25.39 6.28 18.06
N GLU A 13 25.82 6.81 19.21
CA GLU A 13 27.17 6.55 19.74
C GLU A 13 27.34 5.08 20.14
N TRP A 14 26.44 4.56 21.01
CA TRP A 14 26.64 3.27 21.64
C TRP A 14 26.22 2.07 20.79
N LEU A 15 25.19 2.20 19.97
CA LEU A 15 24.65 1.09 19.18
C LEU A 15 25.16 1.09 17.73
N ILE A 16 25.75 2.19 17.25
CA ILE A 16 26.16 2.31 15.85
C ILE A 16 27.63 2.67 15.73
N VAL A 17 28.03 3.88 16.16
CA VAL A 17 29.37 4.41 15.87
C VAL A 17 30.45 3.59 16.56
N ARG A 18 30.33 3.36 17.87
CA ARG A 18 31.31 2.56 18.62
C ARG A 18 31.40 1.12 18.10
N PRO A 19 30.32 0.36 17.86
CA PRO A 19 30.44 -0.97 17.26
C PRO A 19 31.01 -0.94 15.85
N LEU A 20 30.54 -0.06 14.97
CA LEU A 20 30.94 0.01 13.57
C LEU A 20 32.44 0.26 13.40
N PHE A 21 32.99 1.21 14.15
CA PHE A 21 34.40 1.61 14.01
C PHE A 21 35.32 0.94 15.02
N GLY A 22 34.83 0.51 16.18
CA GLY A 22 35.62 -0.06 17.27
C GLY A 22 35.77 -1.59 17.22
N TRP A 23 34.79 -2.33 16.67
CA TRP A 23 34.89 -3.79 16.63
C TRP A 23 35.62 -4.27 15.38
N LYS A 24 36.78 -4.90 15.59
CA LYS A 24 37.69 -5.33 14.52
C LYS A 24 38.05 -6.80 14.69
N HIS A 25 38.31 -7.47 13.58
CA HIS A 25 38.91 -8.82 13.58
C HIS A 25 40.35 -8.75 14.10
N THR A 26 40.71 -9.64 14.98
CA THR A 26 42.02 -9.67 15.62
C THR A 26 43.17 -10.03 14.67
N ASP A 27 42.87 -10.82 13.65
CA ASP A 27 43.82 -11.30 12.63
C ASP A 27 44.12 -10.27 11.54
N THR A 28 43.09 -9.58 11.07
CA THR A 28 43.20 -8.64 9.95
C THR A 28 43.22 -7.17 10.34
N GLY A 29 42.75 -6.84 11.54
CA GLY A 29 42.55 -5.47 12.00
C GLY A 29 41.41 -4.74 11.27
N TYR A 30 40.71 -5.40 10.35
CA TYR A 30 39.59 -4.81 9.64
C TYR A 30 38.34 -4.83 10.49
N ARG A 31 37.40 -3.87 10.19
CA ARG A 31 36.14 -3.81 10.92
C ARG A 31 35.33 -5.10 10.76
N ARG A 32 34.67 -5.52 11.84
CA ARG A 32 33.76 -6.66 11.85
C ARG A 32 32.51 -6.38 11.01
N PHE A 33 31.87 -5.24 11.23
CA PHE A 33 30.61 -4.90 10.59
C PHE A 33 30.83 -4.27 9.21
N ARG A 34 30.17 -4.83 8.20
CA ARG A 34 30.21 -4.39 6.80
C ARG A 34 28.88 -3.80 6.34
N LYS A 35 27.82 -4.10 7.08
CA LYS A 35 26.47 -3.61 6.81
C LYS A 35 25.85 -3.11 8.12
N VAL A 36 25.25 -1.95 8.08
CA VAL A 36 24.42 -1.41 9.17
C VAL A 36 23.00 -1.28 8.64
N PHE A 37 22.04 -1.81 9.38
CA PHE A 37 20.62 -1.61 9.11
C PHE A 37 19.99 -0.89 10.31
N LEU A 38 19.70 0.40 10.13
CA LEU A 38 19.09 1.25 11.15
C LEU A 38 17.64 1.52 10.79
N ALA A 39 16.72 0.96 11.55
CA ALA A 39 15.29 1.25 11.45
C ALA A 39 14.80 2.00 12.70
N ILE A 40 14.35 3.23 12.52
CA ILE A 40 14.01 4.12 13.62
C ILE A 40 12.93 5.12 13.17
N PRO A 41 12.00 5.57 14.06
CA PRO A 41 10.96 6.54 13.73
C PRO A 41 11.50 7.83 13.12
N LYS A 42 10.61 8.58 12.47
CA LYS A 42 10.93 9.87 11.86
C LYS A 42 11.35 10.91 12.92
N GLY A 43 12.31 11.76 12.57
CA GLY A 43 12.78 12.83 13.46
C GLY A 43 13.94 12.45 14.38
N ASN A 44 14.40 11.19 14.42
CA ASN A 44 15.49 10.71 15.28
C ASN A 44 16.90 10.87 14.65
N ALA A 45 17.13 11.90 13.86
CA ALA A 45 18.44 12.29 13.30
C ALA A 45 19.15 11.24 12.41
N LYS A 46 18.38 10.42 11.64
CA LYS A 46 18.95 9.41 10.71
C LYS A 46 19.88 10.02 9.66
N SER A 47 19.41 11.04 8.94
CA SER A 47 20.13 11.63 7.81
C SER A 47 21.41 12.36 8.25
N PRO A 48 21.42 13.17 9.32
CA PRO A 48 22.68 13.72 9.88
C PRO A 48 23.67 12.64 10.32
N LEU A 49 23.20 11.54 10.93
CA LEU A 49 24.07 10.43 11.31
C LEU A 49 24.69 9.76 10.08
N ALA A 50 23.90 9.50 9.03
CA ALA A 50 24.40 8.95 7.78
C ALA A 50 25.43 9.88 7.13
N ALA A 51 25.20 11.20 7.19
CA ALA A 51 26.14 12.21 6.71
C ALA A 51 27.48 12.17 7.43
N GLY A 52 27.46 12.14 8.77
CA GLY A 52 28.67 12.02 9.60
C GLY A 52 29.43 10.73 9.35
N ILE A 53 28.72 9.59 9.25
CA ILE A 53 29.34 8.29 8.91
C ILE A 53 29.99 8.36 7.52
N GLY A 54 29.33 9.00 6.54
CA GLY A 54 29.89 9.16 5.19
C GLY A 54 31.18 9.97 5.17
N LEU A 55 31.25 11.04 5.96
CA LEU A 55 32.46 11.83 6.12
C LEU A 55 33.58 11.04 6.85
N ALA A 56 33.24 10.31 7.90
CA ALA A 56 34.21 9.45 8.60
C ALA A 56 34.81 8.38 7.65
N LEU A 57 33.99 7.75 6.81
CA LEU A 57 34.46 6.77 5.82
C LEU A 57 35.25 7.40 4.65
N LEU A 58 35.13 8.72 4.44
CA LEU A 58 35.89 9.46 3.45
C LEU A 58 37.28 9.89 3.98
N THR A 59 37.41 10.05 5.31
CA THR A 59 38.61 10.62 5.97
C THR A 59 39.35 9.60 6.85
N ILE A 60 38.68 8.98 7.81
CA ILE A 60 39.32 8.19 8.88
C ILE A 60 39.81 6.82 8.41
N ASP A 61 39.16 6.22 7.41
CA ASP A 61 39.50 4.88 6.93
C ASP A 61 40.82 4.80 6.13
N ASP A 62 41.34 5.93 5.73
CA ASP A 62 42.55 6.04 4.90
C ASP A 62 42.59 5.07 3.70
N GLU A 63 41.41 4.83 3.11
CA GLU A 63 41.24 3.98 1.94
C GLU A 63 41.57 4.78 0.66
N PRO A 64 42.64 4.45 -0.06
CA PRO A 64 43.04 5.19 -1.25
C PRO A 64 41.95 5.15 -2.34
N GLY A 65 41.55 6.31 -2.85
CA GLY A 65 40.54 6.43 -3.88
C GLY A 65 39.18 5.89 -3.42
N ALA A 66 38.81 6.11 -2.16
CA ALA A 66 37.51 5.72 -1.64
C ALA A 66 36.37 6.42 -2.40
N GLU A 67 35.38 5.65 -2.77
CA GLU A 67 34.14 6.15 -3.38
C GLU A 67 33.01 6.00 -2.38
N VAL A 68 32.53 7.14 -1.84
CA VAL A 68 31.37 7.22 -0.94
C VAL A 68 30.15 7.68 -1.73
N TYR A 69 29.05 6.96 -1.66
CA TYR A 69 27.84 7.27 -2.39
C TYR A 69 26.63 7.37 -1.47
N ALA A 70 25.98 8.55 -1.45
CA ALA A 70 24.62 8.67 -0.94
C ALA A 70 23.63 8.31 -2.05
N PHE A 71 22.65 7.48 -1.72
CA PHE A 71 21.57 7.09 -2.63
C PHE A 71 20.22 7.05 -1.91
N ALA A 72 19.15 7.32 -2.64
CA ALA A 72 17.77 7.19 -2.20
C ALA A 72 16.88 6.87 -3.41
N ALA A 73 15.57 6.78 -3.20
CA ALA A 73 14.60 6.54 -4.27
C ALA A 73 14.65 7.59 -5.38
N ASP A 74 14.91 8.85 -5.02
CA ASP A 74 15.11 9.95 -5.96
C ASP A 74 16.36 10.80 -5.61
N LYS A 75 16.74 11.66 -6.56
CA LYS A 75 17.95 12.50 -6.43
C LYS A 75 17.79 13.57 -5.34
N GLN A 76 16.59 14.06 -5.10
CA GLN A 76 16.35 15.12 -4.13
C GLN A 76 16.51 14.58 -2.71
N GLN A 77 15.97 13.39 -2.42
CA GLN A 77 16.14 12.72 -1.13
C GLN A 77 17.60 12.34 -0.87
N ALA A 78 18.28 11.74 -1.87
CA ALA A 78 19.72 11.46 -1.74
C ALA A 78 20.56 12.74 -1.51
N GLY A 79 20.08 13.87 -2.02
CA GLY A 79 20.67 15.18 -1.82
C GLY A 79 20.60 15.70 -0.38
N ILE A 80 19.68 15.21 0.46
CA ILE A 80 19.55 15.64 1.86
C ILE A 80 20.78 15.21 2.66
N VAL A 81 21.11 13.92 2.66
CA VAL A 81 22.30 13.38 3.37
C VAL A 81 23.59 14.06 2.88
N PHE A 82 23.71 14.23 1.57
CA PHE A 82 24.87 14.91 0.98
C PHE A 82 24.92 16.39 1.35
N GLY A 83 23.76 17.08 1.43
CA GLY A 83 23.64 18.47 1.89
C GLY A 83 24.09 18.64 3.34
N ASP A 84 23.62 17.75 4.23
CA ASP A 84 24.07 17.71 5.61
C ASP A 84 25.58 17.52 5.73
N SER A 85 26.16 16.63 4.91
CA SER A 85 27.62 16.43 4.84
C SER A 85 28.37 17.70 4.43
N LYS A 86 27.84 18.45 3.45
CA LYS A 86 28.45 19.74 3.05
C LYS A 86 28.44 20.74 4.19
N ILE A 87 27.29 20.89 4.85
CA ILE A 87 27.15 21.81 5.99
C ILE A 87 28.13 21.42 7.11
N MET A 88 28.31 20.13 7.39
CA MET A 88 29.29 19.66 8.39
C MET A 88 30.73 20.04 8.00
N VAL A 89 31.11 19.85 6.73
CA VAL A 89 32.45 20.23 6.26
C VAL A 89 32.65 21.75 6.32
N GLU A 90 31.68 22.53 5.79
CA GLU A 90 31.76 24.00 5.72
C GLU A 90 31.79 24.65 7.10
N ASN A 91 31.28 24.00 8.14
CA ASN A 91 31.31 24.50 9.52
C ASN A 91 32.42 23.91 10.40
N SER A 92 33.29 23.04 9.85
CA SER A 92 34.40 22.44 10.60
C SER A 92 35.74 22.84 10.00
N PRO A 93 36.55 23.67 10.69
CA PRO A 93 37.89 24.04 10.22
C PRO A 93 38.76 22.82 9.93
N ASP A 94 38.75 21.80 10.80
CA ASP A 94 39.55 20.59 10.65
C ASP A 94 39.17 19.80 9.38
N LEU A 95 37.89 19.73 9.08
CA LEU A 95 37.43 19.06 7.85
C LEU A 95 37.75 19.87 6.58
N LEU A 96 37.75 21.19 6.68
CA LEU A 96 38.13 22.08 5.53
C LEU A 96 39.62 21.99 5.21
N GLU A 97 40.47 21.61 6.14
CA GLU A 97 41.90 21.36 5.83
C GLU A 97 42.09 20.12 4.96
N GLU A 98 41.24 19.11 5.10
CA GLU A 98 41.36 17.84 4.38
C GLU A 98 40.46 17.74 3.16
N LEU A 99 39.27 18.38 3.20
CA LEU A 99 38.20 18.18 2.23
C LEU A 99 37.91 19.44 1.43
N VAL A 100 37.63 19.25 0.14
CA VAL A 100 37.17 20.30 -0.75
C VAL A 100 35.74 20.03 -1.18
N VAL A 101 34.87 21.01 -0.92
CA VAL A 101 33.45 20.95 -1.28
C VAL A 101 33.22 21.51 -2.67
N TYR A 102 32.64 20.71 -3.56
CA TYR A 102 32.15 21.09 -4.87
C TYR A 102 30.61 21.02 -4.92
N LYS A 103 30.03 21.49 -6.02
CA LYS A 103 28.57 21.44 -6.22
C LYS A 103 28.00 20.04 -6.02
N ASP A 104 28.59 19.02 -6.63
CA ASP A 104 28.08 17.64 -6.68
C ASP A 104 29.03 16.60 -6.07
N SER A 105 30.09 17.05 -5.37
CA SER A 105 31.04 16.15 -4.71
C SER A 105 31.77 16.82 -3.55
N ILE A 106 32.21 16.01 -2.58
CA ILE A 106 33.21 16.33 -1.56
C ILE A 106 34.42 15.47 -1.86
N VAL A 107 35.61 16.06 -1.91
CA VAL A 107 36.83 15.39 -2.34
C VAL A 107 37.89 15.48 -1.25
N ASN A 108 38.47 14.35 -0.86
CA ASN A 108 39.72 14.30 -0.12
C ASN A 108 40.87 14.22 -1.12
N ARG A 109 41.69 15.26 -1.18
CA ARG A 109 42.79 15.35 -2.18
C ARG A 109 43.96 14.44 -1.83
N SER A 110 44.23 14.24 -0.56
CA SER A 110 45.37 13.42 -0.09
C SER A 110 45.21 11.95 -0.48
N THR A 111 44.02 11.40 -0.28
CA THR A 111 43.68 10.01 -0.61
C THR A 111 43.08 9.84 -2.00
N ARG A 112 42.79 10.92 -2.72
CA ARG A 112 42.05 10.94 -3.98
C ARG A 112 40.65 10.34 -3.88
N SER A 113 40.05 10.45 -2.71
CA SER A 113 38.73 9.90 -2.39
C SER A 113 37.62 10.91 -2.69
N LYS A 114 36.43 10.43 -2.97
CA LYS A 114 35.27 11.27 -3.32
C LYS A 114 33.96 10.80 -2.71
N TYR A 115 33.14 11.75 -2.31
CA TYR A 115 31.77 11.51 -1.88
C TYR A 115 30.80 12.19 -2.85
N GLN A 116 29.81 11.46 -3.37
CA GLN A 116 28.85 11.92 -4.39
C GLN A 116 27.46 11.35 -4.17
N VAL A 117 26.44 12.04 -4.73
CA VAL A 117 25.07 11.53 -4.83
C VAL A 117 24.92 10.63 -6.05
N ARG A 118 24.19 9.51 -5.88
CA ARG A 118 23.81 8.60 -6.98
C ARG A 118 22.30 8.47 -7.08
N SER A 119 21.79 8.47 -8.31
CA SER A 119 20.38 8.25 -8.62
C SER A 119 20.23 7.26 -9.79
N LYS A 120 19.01 6.84 -10.07
CA LYS A 120 18.64 5.87 -11.13
C LYS A 120 19.37 6.05 -12.46
N THR A 121 19.58 7.28 -12.89
CA THR A 121 20.14 7.64 -14.21
C THR A 121 21.61 7.27 -14.38
N VAL A 122 22.35 7.02 -13.30
CA VAL A 122 23.80 6.74 -13.32
C VAL A 122 24.12 5.26 -13.03
N ALA A 123 23.12 4.45 -12.71
CA ALA A 123 23.29 3.05 -12.30
C ALA A 123 23.66 2.10 -13.46
N THR A 124 23.49 2.50 -14.71
CA THR A 124 23.77 1.65 -15.88
C THR A 124 25.23 1.59 -16.27
N SER A 125 26.12 2.35 -15.63
CA SER A 125 27.56 2.24 -15.86
C SER A 125 28.18 1.19 -14.94
N HIS A 126 28.48 0.03 -15.48
CA HIS A 126 29.36 -0.98 -14.84
C HIS A 126 30.73 -0.35 -14.55
N GLY A 127 31.01 -0.07 -13.25
CA GLY A 127 32.31 0.47 -12.90
C GLY A 127 32.54 0.98 -11.49
N PRO A 128 31.52 1.45 -10.71
CA PRO A 128 31.74 1.95 -9.36
C PRO A 128 32.37 0.87 -8.45
N ARG A 129 33.28 1.33 -7.59
CA ARG A 129 33.89 0.49 -6.53
C ARG A 129 33.63 1.15 -5.18
N PRO A 130 32.35 1.13 -4.70
CA PRO A 130 32.00 1.84 -3.50
C PRO A 130 32.80 1.36 -2.30
N HIS A 131 33.37 2.28 -1.55
CA HIS A 131 33.88 2.05 -0.20
C HIS A 131 32.77 2.25 0.82
N ALA A 132 31.85 3.19 0.55
CA ALA A 132 30.67 3.35 1.36
C ALA A 132 29.42 3.58 0.49
N LEU A 133 28.32 2.94 0.92
CA LEU A 133 26.97 3.16 0.41
C LEU A 133 26.09 3.66 1.55
N LEU A 134 25.50 4.84 1.39
CA LEU A 134 24.62 5.47 2.38
C LEU A 134 23.22 5.55 1.80
N GLY A 135 22.35 4.63 2.20
CA GLY A 135 20.95 4.58 1.79
C GLY A 135 20.05 5.23 2.83
N ASP A 136 19.43 6.37 2.50
CA ASP A 136 18.45 7.02 3.36
C ASP A 136 17.04 6.76 2.85
N GLU A 137 16.06 6.77 3.76
CA GLU A 137 14.65 6.44 3.51
C GLU A 137 14.52 5.16 2.64
N PHE A 138 15.25 4.12 3.04
CA PHE A 138 15.40 2.89 2.25
C PHE A 138 14.05 2.20 1.96
N HIS A 139 13.02 2.44 2.77
CA HIS A 139 11.65 1.96 2.52
C HIS A 139 11.04 2.49 1.21
N ALA A 140 11.49 3.66 0.73
CA ALA A 140 11.01 4.23 -0.54
C ALA A 140 11.72 3.64 -1.76
N GLN A 141 12.78 2.83 -1.58
CA GLN A 141 13.57 2.27 -2.68
C GLN A 141 12.81 1.17 -3.42
N GLN A 142 12.34 1.48 -4.61
CA GLN A 142 11.63 0.54 -5.47
C GLN A 142 12.54 -0.25 -6.42
N ASN A 143 13.76 0.25 -6.65
CA ASN A 143 14.68 -0.33 -7.63
C ASN A 143 15.71 -1.22 -6.94
N ARG A 144 15.40 -2.53 -6.88
CA ARG A 144 16.29 -3.57 -6.37
C ARG A 144 17.61 -3.63 -7.13
N ASP A 145 17.56 -3.54 -8.46
CA ASP A 145 18.73 -3.67 -9.33
C ASP A 145 19.78 -2.59 -9.07
N LEU A 146 19.34 -1.36 -8.80
CA LEU A 146 20.22 -0.25 -8.44
C LEU A 146 21.00 -0.57 -7.17
N PHE A 147 20.30 -0.95 -6.10
CA PHE A 147 20.93 -1.27 -4.82
C PHE A 147 21.88 -2.46 -4.94
N GLU A 148 21.44 -3.58 -5.53
CA GLU A 148 22.24 -4.78 -5.68
C GLU A 148 23.49 -4.56 -6.54
N SER A 149 23.35 -3.81 -7.65
CA SER A 149 24.49 -3.49 -8.52
C SER A 149 25.57 -2.68 -7.79
N MET A 150 25.16 -1.67 -7.00
CA MET A 150 26.11 -0.90 -6.20
C MET A 150 26.71 -1.74 -5.06
N HIS A 151 25.89 -2.52 -4.38
CA HIS A 151 26.34 -3.36 -3.26
C HIS A 151 27.37 -4.41 -3.73
N ARG A 152 27.14 -5.08 -4.86
CA ARG A 152 28.16 -5.99 -5.46
C ARG A 152 29.47 -5.29 -5.78
N GLY A 153 29.44 -4.00 -6.12
CA GLY A 153 30.63 -3.19 -6.35
C GLY A 153 31.53 -3.04 -5.11
N THR A 154 30.96 -3.14 -3.90
CA THR A 154 31.70 -3.02 -2.63
C THR A 154 32.69 -4.18 -2.39
N TYR A 155 32.44 -5.37 -2.93
CA TYR A 155 33.28 -6.57 -2.74
C TYR A 155 34.73 -6.40 -3.21
N LYS A 156 35.01 -5.35 -3.96
CA LYS A 156 36.37 -5.01 -4.44
C LYS A 156 37.18 -4.20 -3.43
N ARG A 157 36.58 -3.81 -2.28
CA ARG A 157 37.21 -3.01 -1.22
C ARG A 157 37.56 -3.88 -0.02
N ARG A 158 38.57 -3.47 0.75
CA ARG A 158 39.06 -4.22 1.92
C ARG A 158 38.04 -4.22 3.07
N GLN A 159 37.48 -3.07 3.41
CA GLN A 159 36.55 -2.91 4.52
C GLN A 159 35.39 -1.94 4.18
N PRO A 160 34.61 -2.24 3.14
CA PRO A 160 33.52 -1.36 2.72
C PRO A 160 32.40 -1.33 3.75
N VAL A 161 31.56 -0.30 3.72
CA VAL A 161 30.37 -0.20 4.55
C VAL A 161 29.13 0.10 3.70
N THR A 162 28.08 -0.65 3.93
CA THR A 162 26.73 -0.34 3.48
C THR A 162 25.91 0.10 4.69
N PHE A 163 25.57 1.37 4.77
CA PHE A 163 24.75 1.95 5.82
C PHE A 163 23.34 2.23 5.26
N LEU A 164 22.37 1.48 5.74
CA LEU A 164 20.96 1.64 5.36
C LEU A 164 20.19 2.20 6.54
N CYS A 165 19.55 3.34 6.37
CA CYS A 165 18.65 3.88 7.38
C CYS A 165 17.24 4.11 6.80
N THR A 166 16.24 3.84 7.64
CA THR A 166 14.85 3.84 7.21
C THR A 166 13.88 4.07 8.37
N THR A 167 12.66 4.44 8.05
CA THR A 167 11.47 4.17 8.84
C THR A 167 10.74 2.96 8.27
N ALA A 168 9.78 2.42 9.02
CA ALA A 168 8.90 1.38 8.53
C ALA A 168 8.18 1.83 7.24
N GLY A 169 8.08 0.92 6.30
CA GLY A 169 7.35 1.11 5.06
C GLY A 169 5.90 0.63 5.16
N ASP A 170 5.30 0.51 3.99
CA ASP A 170 3.93 0.05 3.77
C ASP A 170 3.86 -1.02 2.67
N ASP A 171 5.01 -1.44 2.17
CA ASP A 171 5.18 -2.45 1.14
C ASP A 171 6.01 -3.63 1.68
N ASP A 172 5.34 -4.70 2.09
CA ASP A 172 5.95 -5.91 2.64
C ASP A 172 6.61 -6.82 1.57
N GLU A 173 6.55 -6.44 0.28
CA GLU A 173 7.31 -7.06 -0.81
C GLU A 173 8.55 -6.23 -1.21
N SER A 174 8.77 -5.10 -0.52
CA SER A 174 9.92 -4.24 -0.81
C SER A 174 11.23 -4.84 -0.36
N ILE A 175 12.31 -4.47 -1.04
CA ILE A 175 13.67 -4.84 -0.61
C ILE A 175 13.96 -4.36 0.83
N CYS A 176 13.36 -3.25 1.26
CA CYS A 176 13.51 -2.76 2.62
C CYS A 176 12.87 -3.69 3.63
N PHE A 177 11.69 -4.27 3.32
CA PHE A 177 11.05 -5.24 4.22
C PHE A 177 11.86 -6.53 4.32
N GLU A 178 12.43 -7.02 3.23
CA GLU A 178 13.32 -8.20 3.26
C GLU A 178 14.55 -7.96 4.14
N GLU A 179 15.17 -6.78 4.01
CA GLU A 179 16.31 -6.39 4.85
C GLU A 179 15.93 -6.23 6.32
N TRP A 180 14.73 -5.72 6.59
CA TRP A 180 14.17 -5.62 7.94
C TRP A 180 13.96 -7.00 8.56
N GLU A 181 13.29 -7.92 7.84
CA GLU A 181 13.09 -9.28 8.33
C GLU A 181 14.41 -10.01 8.58
N TYR A 182 15.39 -9.82 7.67
CA TYR A 182 16.72 -10.37 7.85
C TYR A 182 17.40 -9.82 9.11
N ALA A 183 17.37 -8.50 9.30
CA ALA A 183 17.89 -7.84 10.49
C ALA A 183 17.20 -8.33 11.78
N ALA A 184 15.88 -8.49 11.77
CA ALA A 184 15.11 -9.02 12.90
C ALA A 184 15.50 -10.48 13.24
N LYS A 185 15.77 -11.31 12.23
CA LYS A 185 16.27 -12.69 12.45
C LYS A 185 17.66 -12.71 13.08
N VAL A 186 18.52 -11.76 12.73
CA VAL A 186 19.85 -11.63 13.36
C VAL A 186 19.72 -11.14 14.80
N ILE A 187 18.85 -10.16 15.08
CA ILE A 187 18.57 -9.67 16.46
C ILE A 187 18.03 -10.80 17.33
N SER A 188 17.13 -11.63 16.81
CA SER A 188 16.53 -12.75 17.57
C SER A 188 17.47 -13.95 17.73
N GLY A 189 18.64 -13.96 17.09
CA GLY A 189 19.55 -15.10 17.07
C GLY A 189 19.09 -16.28 16.21
N THR A 190 18.00 -16.12 15.44
CA THR A 190 17.52 -17.16 14.52
C THR A 190 18.46 -17.33 13.31
N HIS A 191 19.20 -16.28 12.99
CA HIS A 191 20.23 -16.27 11.95
C HIS A 191 21.49 -15.62 12.47
N GLU A 192 22.66 -16.22 12.15
CA GLU A 192 23.97 -15.69 12.52
C GLU A 192 24.57 -14.94 11.33
N ASP A 193 24.83 -13.63 11.51
CA ASP A 193 25.59 -12.81 10.57
C ASP A 193 26.46 -11.82 11.35
N GLU A 194 27.73 -12.14 11.48
CA GLU A 194 28.70 -11.31 12.20
C GLU A 194 29.03 -10.00 11.48
N THR A 195 28.69 -9.87 10.22
CA THR A 195 29.00 -8.69 9.40
C THR A 195 27.90 -7.65 9.39
N LEU A 196 26.68 -8.03 9.83
CA LEU A 196 25.52 -7.13 9.94
C LEU A 196 25.44 -6.54 11.35
N LEU A 197 25.30 -5.23 11.43
CA LEU A 197 24.95 -4.48 12.65
C LEU A 197 23.49 -4.04 12.54
N PRO A 198 22.52 -4.81 13.09
CA PRO A 198 21.13 -4.47 13.02
C PRO A 198 20.69 -3.64 14.23
N VAL A 199 20.01 -2.52 13.99
CA VAL A 199 19.44 -1.67 15.03
C VAL A 199 18.00 -1.31 14.64
N ILE A 200 17.02 -1.84 15.36
CA ILE A 200 15.59 -1.63 15.09
C ILE A 200 14.91 -1.08 16.35
N PHE A 201 14.34 0.11 16.24
CA PHE A 201 13.47 0.71 17.23
C PHE A 201 12.04 0.68 16.70
N GLU A 202 11.23 -0.24 17.22
CA GLU A 202 9.83 -0.39 16.81
C GLU A 202 8.90 -0.68 18.00
N ALA A 203 7.64 -0.29 17.87
CA ALA A 203 6.60 -0.72 18.80
C ALA A 203 6.03 -2.07 18.36
N ARG A 204 5.85 -3.00 19.31
CA ARG A 204 5.28 -4.32 19.03
C ARG A 204 3.80 -4.22 18.68
N PRO A 205 3.26 -5.18 17.92
CA PRO A 205 1.84 -5.19 17.55
C PRO A 205 0.86 -5.23 18.73
N ASP A 206 1.26 -5.85 19.84
CA ASP A 206 0.48 -6.03 21.07
C ASP A 206 0.58 -4.84 22.04
N GLU A 207 1.49 -3.88 21.80
CA GLU A 207 1.65 -2.72 22.66
C GLU A 207 0.61 -1.64 22.37
N ASP A 208 0.19 -0.95 23.44
CA ASP A 208 -0.71 0.20 23.31
C ASP A 208 0.00 1.36 22.60
N TRP A 209 -0.47 1.65 21.39
CA TRP A 209 0.09 2.69 20.53
C TRP A 209 -0.09 4.12 21.10
N GLN A 210 -0.98 4.32 22.08
CA GLN A 210 -1.21 5.61 22.75
C GLN A 210 -0.34 5.80 24.01
N SER A 211 0.45 4.80 24.37
CA SER A 211 1.30 4.84 25.56
C SER A 211 2.55 5.70 25.36
N GLU A 212 2.72 6.75 26.19
CA GLU A 212 3.93 7.58 26.18
C GLU A 212 5.19 6.79 26.52
N GLN A 213 5.09 5.72 27.31
CA GLN A 213 6.21 4.84 27.61
C GLN A 213 6.69 4.11 26.35
N VAL A 214 5.76 3.65 25.50
CA VAL A 214 6.08 3.05 24.21
C VAL A 214 6.74 4.09 23.31
N TRP A 215 6.19 5.32 23.26
CA TRP A 215 6.78 6.41 22.45
C TRP A 215 8.21 6.71 22.85
N ALA A 216 8.49 6.81 24.17
CA ALA A 216 9.82 7.08 24.69
C ALA A 216 10.81 5.95 24.34
N ARG A 217 10.38 4.69 24.44
CA ARG A 217 11.22 3.53 24.13
C ARG A 217 11.62 3.46 22.66
N VAL A 218 10.70 3.80 21.76
CA VAL A 218 10.94 3.68 20.30
C VAL A 218 11.54 4.94 19.68
N ASN A 219 11.53 6.08 20.38
CA ASN A 219 12.11 7.34 19.90
C ASN A 219 13.28 7.75 20.80
N PRO A 220 14.48 7.19 20.60
CA PRO A 220 15.64 7.50 21.47
C PRO A 220 16.12 8.95 21.34
N GLY A 221 15.66 9.71 20.35
CA GLY A 221 15.87 11.16 20.23
C GLY A 221 14.81 12.01 20.93
N LEU A 222 13.89 11.39 21.70
CA LEU A 222 12.82 12.11 22.39
C LEU A 222 13.40 13.09 23.44
N GLY A 223 12.93 14.32 23.38
CA GLY A 223 13.43 15.43 24.23
C GLY A 223 14.60 16.20 23.60
N VAL A 224 15.29 15.66 22.60
CA VAL A 224 16.38 16.32 21.89
C VAL A 224 15.95 16.68 20.45
N THR A 225 15.77 15.68 19.60
CA THR A 225 15.41 15.88 18.19
C THR A 225 13.91 15.67 17.93
N VAL A 226 13.24 14.90 18.77
CA VAL A 226 11.80 14.64 18.74
C VAL A 226 11.12 15.29 19.93
N LYS A 227 10.11 16.12 19.68
CA LYS A 227 9.34 16.80 20.75
C LYS A 227 8.14 15.95 21.15
N LEU A 228 7.98 15.68 22.45
CA LEU A 228 6.87 14.89 23.00
C LEU A 228 5.50 15.50 22.62
N GLU A 229 5.39 16.83 22.67
CA GLU A 229 4.15 17.53 22.33
C GLU A 229 3.71 17.26 20.89
N GLY A 230 4.67 17.17 19.95
CA GLY A 230 4.38 16.80 18.56
C GLY A 230 3.81 15.38 18.42
N ILE A 231 4.34 14.41 19.19
CA ILE A 231 3.81 13.04 19.20
C ILE A 231 2.42 13.02 19.84
N ARG A 232 2.17 13.73 20.94
CA ARG A 232 0.85 13.86 21.59
C ARG A 232 -0.20 14.39 20.63
N GLN A 233 0.12 15.46 19.91
CA GLN A 233 -0.78 16.03 18.91
C GLN A 233 -1.09 15.04 17.79
N ALA A 234 -0.08 14.39 17.23
CA ALA A 234 -0.25 13.38 16.20
C ALA A 234 -1.07 12.16 16.68
N ALA A 235 -0.87 11.72 17.93
CA ALA A 235 -1.65 10.64 18.54
C ALA A 235 -3.13 11.01 18.70
N LYS A 236 -3.42 12.26 19.13
CA LYS A 236 -4.78 12.78 19.25
C LYS A 236 -5.50 12.80 17.89
N GLU A 237 -4.81 13.23 16.84
CA GLU A 237 -5.35 13.22 15.48
C GLU A 237 -5.57 11.79 14.97
N ALA A 238 -4.63 10.89 15.23
CA ALA A 238 -4.73 9.47 14.88
C ALA A 238 -5.87 8.74 15.59
N ALA A 239 -6.22 9.15 16.82
CA ALA A 239 -7.38 8.63 17.55
C ALA A 239 -8.72 9.08 16.94
N ALA A 240 -8.76 10.31 16.40
CA ALA A 240 -9.95 10.87 15.77
C ALA A 240 -10.17 10.36 14.34
N GLU A 241 -9.08 10.09 13.59
CA GLU A 241 -9.13 9.73 12.17
C GLU A 241 -8.36 8.43 11.89
N PRO A 242 -9.04 7.31 11.54
CA PRO A 242 -8.40 6.02 11.28
C PRO A 242 -7.28 6.06 10.23
N ARG A 243 -7.36 6.92 9.23
CA ARG A 243 -6.32 7.09 8.20
C ARG A 243 -5.02 7.63 8.81
N LYS A 244 -5.10 8.64 9.68
CA LYS A 244 -3.95 9.22 10.38
C LYS A 244 -3.31 8.24 11.37
N ARG A 245 -4.08 7.25 11.86
CA ARG A 245 -3.54 6.21 12.74
C ARG A 245 -2.41 5.42 12.09
N ASN A 246 -2.51 5.09 10.80
CA ASN A 246 -1.45 4.36 10.12
C ASN A 246 -0.19 5.19 9.95
N ASP A 247 -0.34 6.46 9.60
CA ASP A 247 0.79 7.36 9.52
C ASP A 247 1.46 7.51 10.89
N PHE A 248 0.66 7.59 11.96
CA PHE A 248 1.18 7.61 13.32
C PHE A 248 1.95 6.33 13.66
N LEU A 249 1.37 5.15 13.41
CA LEU A 249 2.02 3.87 13.64
C LEU A 249 3.32 3.73 12.86
N ARG A 250 3.32 4.17 11.61
CA ARG A 250 4.47 4.09 10.72
C ARG A 250 5.57 5.09 11.10
N TYR A 251 5.23 6.36 11.22
CA TYR A 251 6.23 7.42 11.33
C TYR A 251 6.69 7.69 12.76
N HIS A 252 5.82 7.48 13.78
CA HIS A 252 6.15 7.72 15.17
C HIS A 252 6.44 6.46 15.98
N LEU A 253 5.92 5.31 15.55
CA LEU A 253 6.13 4.03 16.24
C LEU A 253 6.95 3.03 15.43
N ASN A 254 7.33 3.38 14.21
CA ASN A 254 8.14 2.57 13.30
C ASN A 254 7.56 1.17 13.07
N ARG A 255 6.23 1.06 13.05
CA ARG A 255 5.52 -0.19 12.76
C ARG A 255 5.26 -0.31 11.28
N TRP A 256 5.58 -1.47 10.72
CA TRP A 256 5.09 -1.81 9.40
C TRP A 256 3.56 -1.85 9.42
N VAL A 257 2.98 -0.98 8.63
CA VAL A 257 1.56 -0.94 8.39
C VAL A 257 1.39 -1.27 6.92
N ASN A 258 0.80 -2.41 6.62
CA ASN A 258 0.39 -2.65 5.24
C ASN A 258 -0.51 -1.47 4.84
N GLN A 259 -0.20 -0.78 3.74
CA GLN A 259 -1.08 0.27 3.18
C GLN A 259 -2.48 -0.26 2.81
N ALA A 260 -2.63 -1.55 2.75
CA ALA A 260 -3.89 -2.23 2.79
C ALA A 260 -4.49 -2.17 4.20
N VAL A 261 -4.77 -0.98 4.73
CA VAL A 261 -5.84 -0.86 5.72
C VAL A 261 -7.04 -1.47 5.02
N ALA A 262 -7.59 -2.51 5.62
CA ALA A 262 -8.88 -2.97 5.19
C ALA A 262 -9.75 -1.71 5.07
N TRP A 263 -10.11 -1.34 3.85
CA TRP A 263 -10.92 -0.13 3.61
C TRP A 263 -12.17 -0.13 4.47
N LEU A 264 -12.76 -1.33 4.59
CA LEU A 264 -14.03 -1.54 5.27
C LEU A 264 -13.80 -2.43 6.50
N PRO A 265 -14.10 -1.94 7.73
CA PRO A 265 -14.15 -2.79 8.91
C PRO A 265 -15.11 -3.96 8.66
N ILE A 266 -14.62 -5.19 8.82
CA ILE A 266 -15.42 -6.39 8.52
C ILE A 266 -16.66 -6.50 9.40
N GLU A 267 -16.63 -5.89 10.58
CA GLU A 267 -17.75 -5.80 11.52
C GLU A 267 -18.94 -5.03 10.92
N TRP A 268 -18.67 -4.05 10.02
CA TRP A 268 -19.74 -3.34 9.32
C TRP A 268 -20.46 -4.25 8.33
N TRP A 269 -19.69 -5.07 7.61
CA TRP A 269 -20.24 -6.08 6.71
C TRP A 269 -21.03 -7.12 7.47
N ASP A 270 -20.45 -7.69 8.52
CA ASP A 270 -21.08 -8.72 9.34
C ASP A 270 -22.35 -8.22 10.04
N ALA A 271 -22.47 -6.92 10.31
CA ALA A 271 -23.69 -6.30 10.86
C ALA A 271 -24.83 -6.15 9.84
N CYS A 272 -24.57 -6.41 8.55
CA CYS A 272 -25.54 -6.28 7.45
C CYS A 272 -26.19 -7.62 7.06
N THR A 273 -26.51 -8.50 8.00
CA THR A 273 -26.95 -9.90 7.80
C THR A 273 -28.43 -10.09 7.50
N ALA A 274 -29.15 -9.06 7.04
CA ALA A 274 -30.55 -9.20 6.65
C ALA A 274 -30.71 -10.26 5.53
N GLY A 275 -31.79 -11.04 5.57
CA GLY A 275 -32.12 -12.02 4.53
C GLY A 275 -32.37 -11.36 3.18
N LEU A 276 -32.00 -12.02 2.09
CA LEU A 276 -32.35 -11.56 0.75
C LEU A 276 -33.86 -11.61 0.55
N PRO A 277 -34.46 -10.61 -0.13
CA PRO A 277 -35.82 -10.71 -0.62
C PRO A 277 -35.97 -11.90 -1.58
N PRO A 278 -37.21 -12.44 -1.77
CA PRO A 278 -37.49 -13.45 -2.78
C PRO A 278 -37.08 -12.99 -4.19
N ASP A 279 -36.71 -13.92 -5.06
CA ASP A 279 -36.26 -13.63 -6.42
C ASP A 279 -37.29 -12.84 -7.23
N GLU A 280 -38.58 -13.08 -7.01
CA GLU A 280 -39.68 -12.35 -7.65
C GLU A 280 -39.69 -10.86 -7.25
N VAL A 281 -39.32 -10.55 -6.01
CA VAL A 281 -39.19 -9.16 -5.54
C VAL A 281 -37.93 -8.54 -6.13
N LEU A 282 -36.80 -9.25 -6.10
CA LEU A 282 -35.56 -8.77 -6.73
C LEU A 282 -35.78 -8.45 -8.21
N ALA A 283 -36.54 -9.30 -8.89
CA ALA A 283 -36.91 -9.11 -10.28
C ALA A 283 -37.75 -7.84 -10.57
N THR A 284 -38.26 -7.10 -9.60
CA THR A 284 -38.98 -5.82 -9.76
C THR A 284 -38.14 -4.61 -9.41
N LEU A 285 -36.99 -4.77 -8.74
CA LEU A 285 -36.15 -3.66 -8.27
C LEU A 285 -35.22 -3.14 -9.36
N ASP A 286 -34.80 -1.91 -9.31
CA ASP A 286 -33.73 -1.39 -10.16
C ASP A 286 -32.46 -2.20 -9.96
N VAL A 287 -31.82 -2.60 -11.06
CA VAL A 287 -30.66 -3.48 -11.04
C VAL A 287 -29.51 -2.89 -11.85
N GLY A 288 -28.31 -2.99 -11.29
CA GLY A 288 -27.04 -2.79 -11.98
C GLY A 288 -26.14 -3.97 -11.69
N CYS A 289 -25.47 -4.50 -12.71
CA CYS A 289 -24.58 -5.64 -12.56
C CYS A 289 -23.14 -5.24 -12.80
N GLY A 290 -22.21 -5.95 -12.18
CA GLY A 290 -20.78 -5.83 -12.45
C GLY A 290 -20.15 -7.16 -12.77
N LEU A 291 -19.24 -7.16 -13.74
CA LEU A 291 -18.48 -8.32 -14.19
C LEU A 291 -16.98 -8.01 -14.14
N ASP A 292 -16.27 -8.67 -13.23
CA ASP A 292 -14.82 -8.61 -13.12
C ASP A 292 -14.22 -9.97 -13.50
N LEU A 293 -13.41 -9.98 -14.56
CA LEU A 293 -12.91 -11.17 -15.22
C LEU A 293 -11.46 -11.46 -14.88
N SER A 294 -11.13 -12.73 -14.75
CA SER A 294 -9.75 -13.21 -14.64
C SER A 294 -9.48 -14.33 -15.65
N GLN A 295 -8.19 -14.58 -15.98
CA GLN A 295 -7.84 -15.69 -16.87
C GLN A 295 -7.44 -16.97 -16.12
N ARG A 296 -6.52 -16.88 -15.17
CA ARG A 296 -5.89 -18.06 -14.54
C ARG A 296 -5.88 -18.05 -13.03
N TYR A 297 -5.63 -16.91 -12.44
CA TYR A 297 -5.16 -16.85 -11.05
C TYR A 297 -6.08 -16.07 -10.10
N ASP A 298 -6.93 -15.20 -10.59
CA ASP A 298 -7.91 -14.48 -9.78
C ASP A 298 -9.30 -15.10 -9.92
N LEU A 299 -10.23 -14.72 -9.06
CA LEU A 299 -11.62 -15.11 -9.18
C LEU A 299 -12.26 -14.35 -10.35
N THR A 300 -13.14 -15.00 -11.09
CA THR A 300 -14.11 -14.28 -11.93
C THR A 300 -15.34 -14.02 -11.06
N ALA A 301 -15.77 -12.77 -10.99
CA ALA A 301 -16.92 -12.34 -10.20
C ALA A 301 -17.99 -11.69 -11.06
N PHE A 302 -19.22 -12.10 -10.88
CA PHE A 302 -20.41 -11.41 -11.38
C PHE A 302 -21.29 -11.05 -10.20
N VAL A 303 -21.63 -9.77 -10.03
CA VAL A 303 -22.44 -9.32 -8.90
C VAL A 303 -23.64 -8.53 -9.41
N ALA A 304 -24.84 -8.97 -9.04
CA ALA A 304 -26.05 -8.20 -9.24
C ALA A 304 -26.30 -7.32 -8.01
N THR A 305 -26.46 -6.02 -8.22
CA THR A 305 -26.78 -5.03 -7.18
C THR A 305 -28.16 -4.46 -7.45
N PHE A 306 -28.98 -4.39 -6.39
CA PHE A 306 -30.35 -3.90 -6.52
C PHE A 306 -30.58 -2.72 -5.57
N ARG A 307 -31.36 -1.74 -6.04
CA ARG A 307 -31.82 -0.60 -5.24
C ARG A 307 -33.20 -0.89 -4.67
N GLN A 308 -33.28 -1.05 -3.35
CA GLN A 308 -34.56 -1.17 -2.65
C GLN A 308 -34.90 0.15 -1.97
N PRO A 309 -35.92 0.91 -2.46
CA PRO A 309 -36.37 2.14 -1.81
C PRO A 309 -36.82 1.88 -0.36
N LEU A 310 -36.69 2.89 0.49
CA LEU A 310 -37.18 2.88 1.88
C LEU A 310 -38.38 3.77 2.00
N GLU A 311 -39.46 3.25 2.63
CA GLU A 311 -40.73 3.99 2.83
C GLU A 311 -40.58 5.10 3.88
N GLU A 312 -39.71 4.95 4.88
CA GLU A 312 -39.38 5.96 5.87
C GLU A 312 -37.92 6.37 5.78
N ALA A 313 -37.66 7.51 5.20
CA ALA A 313 -36.34 8.02 4.95
C ALA A 313 -35.67 8.66 6.17
N ARG A 314 -34.92 7.92 6.98
CA ARG A 314 -33.72 8.51 7.58
C ARG A 314 -32.68 8.60 6.46
N GLU A 315 -32.55 9.78 5.88
CA GLU A 315 -31.57 10.04 4.83
C GLU A 315 -30.15 9.76 5.35
N VAL A 316 -29.43 8.92 4.65
CA VAL A 316 -27.99 8.75 4.85
C VAL A 316 -27.29 9.68 3.88
N THR A 317 -26.49 10.60 4.39
CA THR A 317 -25.69 11.48 3.55
C THR A 317 -24.30 10.86 3.31
N ALA A 318 -23.87 10.84 2.06
CA ALA A 318 -22.51 10.53 1.66
C ALA A 318 -21.81 11.82 1.22
N GLN A 319 -20.58 12.01 1.67
CA GLN A 319 -19.70 13.08 1.19
C GLN A 319 -18.80 12.50 0.09
N LEU A 320 -19.00 12.96 -1.13
CA LEU A 320 -18.30 12.46 -2.31
C LEU A 320 -17.22 13.46 -2.73
N ALA A 321 -15.98 12.99 -2.83
CA ALA A 321 -14.90 13.80 -3.38
C ALA A 321 -15.15 14.05 -4.87
N GLN A 322 -15.00 15.31 -5.30
CA GLN A 322 -15.22 15.74 -6.67
C GLN A 322 -13.90 15.77 -7.46
N GLU A 323 -14.00 15.69 -8.78
CA GLU A 323 -12.86 16.02 -9.65
C GLU A 323 -12.50 17.50 -9.49
N PRO A 324 -11.22 17.88 -9.59
CA PRO A 324 -10.84 19.29 -9.66
C PRO A 324 -11.56 19.97 -10.83
N THR A 325 -11.76 21.29 -10.73
CA THR A 325 -12.27 22.09 -11.86
C THR A 325 -11.31 22.00 -13.06
N GLU A 326 -11.77 22.40 -14.25
CA GLU A 326 -10.92 22.47 -15.45
C GLU A 326 -9.64 23.31 -15.23
N ASP A 327 -9.68 24.27 -14.31
CA ASP A 327 -8.53 25.10 -13.89
C ASP A 327 -7.67 24.45 -12.78
N GLY A 328 -7.92 23.19 -12.42
CA GLY A 328 -7.17 22.43 -11.41
C GLY A 328 -7.44 22.80 -9.95
N GLN A 329 -8.47 23.60 -9.66
CA GLN A 329 -8.84 23.98 -8.30
C GLN A 329 -9.58 22.83 -7.59
N PRO A 330 -9.25 22.50 -6.32
CA PRO A 330 -9.95 21.48 -5.55
C PRO A 330 -11.39 21.93 -5.27
N GLN A 331 -12.36 21.05 -5.55
CA GLN A 331 -13.76 21.26 -5.20
C GLN A 331 -14.06 20.68 -3.83
N GLY A 332 -14.94 21.34 -3.08
CA GLY A 332 -15.48 20.80 -1.83
C GLY A 332 -16.29 19.51 -2.06
N PRO A 333 -16.50 18.66 -1.03
CA PRO A 333 -17.22 17.41 -1.20
C PRO A 333 -18.69 17.65 -1.58
N LYS A 334 -19.19 16.90 -2.57
CA LYS A 334 -20.61 16.84 -2.93
C LYS A 334 -21.35 15.99 -1.89
N VAL A 335 -22.43 16.52 -1.33
CA VAL A 335 -23.29 15.76 -0.41
C VAL A 335 -24.42 15.10 -1.20
N VAL A 336 -24.56 13.78 -1.07
CA VAL A 336 -25.62 13.00 -1.73
C VAL A 336 -26.47 12.32 -0.66
N SER A 337 -27.78 12.39 -0.83
CA SER A 337 -28.75 11.69 0.03
C SER A 337 -29.02 10.29 -0.49
N LEU A 338 -28.99 9.30 0.40
CA LEU A 338 -29.18 7.89 0.10
C LEU A 338 -30.43 7.38 0.84
N ASN A 339 -31.53 7.23 0.11
CA ASN A 339 -32.84 6.81 0.63
C ASN A 339 -33.21 5.35 0.32
N TYR A 340 -32.21 4.49 0.12
CA TYR A 340 -32.40 3.09 -0.27
C TYR A 340 -31.48 2.13 0.50
N ARG A 341 -31.80 0.84 0.43
CA ARG A 341 -30.88 -0.26 0.74
C ARG A 341 -30.28 -0.79 -0.54
N LEU A 342 -28.99 -1.13 -0.50
CA LEU A 342 -28.30 -1.83 -1.57
C LEU A 342 -28.33 -3.34 -1.29
N ILE A 343 -28.94 -4.12 -2.16
CA ILE A 343 -28.91 -5.57 -2.09
C ILE A 343 -27.77 -6.07 -2.98
N VAL A 344 -26.92 -6.96 -2.48
CA VAL A 344 -25.74 -7.48 -3.18
C VAL A 344 -25.86 -8.99 -3.31
N VAL A 345 -25.89 -9.49 -4.55
CA VAL A 345 -26.01 -10.92 -4.86
C VAL A 345 -24.82 -11.37 -5.71
N PRO A 346 -23.76 -11.94 -5.11
CA PRO A 346 -22.52 -12.29 -5.78
C PRO A 346 -22.53 -13.72 -6.34
N PHE A 347 -21.82 -13.91 -7.46
CA PHE A 347 -21.53 -15.19 -8.10
C PHE A 347 -20.05 -15.25 -8.45
N PHE A 348 -19.40 -16.40 -8.21
CA PHE A 348 -17.96 -16.57 -8.41
C PHE A 348 -17.62 -17.83 -9.17
N TRP A 349 -16.55 -17.76 -9.98
CA TRP A 349 -16.00 -18.90 -10.73
C TRP A 349 -14.48 -19.00 -10.53
N LEU A 350 -13.95 -20.23 -10.53
CA LEU A 350 -12.52 -20.54 -10.44
C LEU A 350 -12.21 -21.79 -11.29
N PRO A 351 -11.03 -21.85 -11.98
CA PRO A 351 -10.63 -23.06 -12.72
C PRO A 351 -10.31 -24.23 -11.79
N LYS A 352 -10.71 -25.44 -12.20
CA LYS A 352 -10.53 -26.68 -11.42
C LYS A 352 -9.07 -27.03 -11.20
N ASP A 353 -8.25 -26.97 -12.25
CA ASP A 353 -6.85 -27.42 -12.19
C ASP A 353 -5.99 -26.54 -11.28
N THR A 354 -6.42 -25.30 -11.02
CA THR A 354 -5.73 -24.38 -10.10
C THR A 354 -6.24 -24.44 -8.66
N LEU A 355 -7.36 -25.13 -8.41
CA LEU A 355 -8.03 -25.14 -7.10
C LEU A 355 -7.12 -25.65 -5.97
N ASP A 356 -6.54 -26.84 -6.13
CA ASP A 356 -5.71 -27.47 -5.09
C ASP A 356 -4.39 -26.71 -4.84
N GLU A 357 -3.80 -26.17 -5.91
CA GLU A 357 -2.62 -25.32 -5.81
C GLU A 357 -2.94 -24.03 -5.06
N ARG A 358 -4.09 -23.43 -5.36
CA ARG A 358 -4.58 -22.21 -4.75
C ARG A 358 -4.90 -22.38 -3.26
N VAL A 359 -5.55 -23.47 -2.87
CA VAL A 359 -5.82 -23.80 -1.46
C VAL A 359 -4.50 -23.81 -0.66
N LYS A 360 -3.44 -24.38 -1.23
CA LYS A 360 -2.12 -24.47 -0.58
C LYS A 360 -1.38 -23.12 -0.55
N GLN A 361 -1.36 -22.40 -1.68
CA GLN A 361 -0.63 -21.14 -1.80
C GLN A 361 -1.30 -20.00 -1.03
N ASP A 362 -2.60 -19.85 -1.23
CA ASP A 362 -3.37 -18.74 -0.65
C ASP A 362 -3.80 -19.03 0.79
N ARG A 363 -3.73 -20.29 1.24
CA ARG A 363 -4.27 -20.79 2.54
C ARG A 363 -5.74 -20.45 2.73
N VAL A 364 -6.51 -20.48 1.64
CA VAL A 364 -7.93 -20.16 1.57
C VAL A 364 -8.73 -21.40 1.23
N GLN A 365 -9.91 -21.57 1.83
CA GLN A 365 -10.75 -22.77 1.74
C GLN A 365 -11.65 -22.76 0.48
N TYR A 366 -11.05 -22.57 -0.70
CA TYR A 366 -11.80 -22.53 -1.98
C TYR A 366 -12.56 -23.83 -2.25
N ASP A 367 -11.96 -24.97 -1.94
CA ASP A 367 -12.56 -26.31 -2.03
C ASP A 367 -13.84 -26.42 -1.20
N ARG A 368 -13.81 -25.92 0.04
CA ARG A 368 -14.96 -25.89 0.92
C ARG A 368 -16.05 -24.95 0.40
N TRP A 369 -15.69 -23.79 -0.10
CA TRP A 369 -16.65 -22.85 -0.68
C TRP A 369 -17.29 -23.40 -1.95
N ALA A 370 -16.53 -24.14 -2.78
CA ALA A 370 -17.05 -24.84 -3.93
C ALA A 370 -18.06 -25.96 -3.53
N ALA A 371 -17.70 -26.79 -2.53
CA ALA A 371 -18.58 -27.83 -2.02
C ALA A 371 -19.89 -27.28 -1.40
N GLN A 372 -19.85 -26.07 -0.84
CA GLN A 372 -21.01 -25.38 -0.28
C GLN A 372 -21.84 -24.60 -1.33
N GLY A 373 -21.40 -24.55 -2.59
CA GLY A 373 -22.09 -23.86 -3.70
C GLY A 373 -21.90 -22.34 -3.76
N PHE A 374 -20.93 -21.78 -3.00
CA PHE A 374 -20.60 -20.35 -3.04
C PHE A 374 -19.59 -19.99 -4.13
N LEU A 375 -18.92 -20.99 -4.70
CA LEU A 375 -17.94 -20.87 -5.77
C LEU A 375 -18.21 -21.93 -6.82
N THR A 376 -18.36 -21.53 -8.08
CA THR A 376 -18.52 -22.46 -9.20
C THR A 376 -17.14 -22.80 -9.75
N VAL A 377 -16.85 -24.11 -9.86
CA VAL A 377 -15.60 -24.60 -10.44
C VAL A 377 -15.83 -24.85 -11.94
N THR A 378 -14.96 -24.27 -12.80
CA THR A 378 -14.97 -24.52 -14.25
C THR A 378 -13.92 -25.56 -14.62
N ASP A 379 -14.13 -26.36 -15.65
CA ASP A 379 -13.17 -27.37 -16.08
C ASP A 379 -11.92 -26.73 -16.70
N GLY A 380 -10.74 -27.36 -16.51
CA GLY A 380 -9.45 -26.93 -17.05
C GLY A 380 -8.67 -25.94 -16.18
N GLY A 381 -7.55 -25.46 -16.72
CA GLY A 381 -6.60 -24.56 -16.03
C GLY A 381 -6.84 -23.06 -16.27
N MET A 382 -7.89 -22.71 -17.01
CA MET A 382 -8.34 -21.34 -17.27
C MET A 382 -9.84 -21.22 -17.03
N ILE A 383 -10.32 -20.00 -16.76
CA ILE A 383 -11.77 -19.75 -16.64
C ILE A 383 -12.45 -20.07 -17.99
N ASP A 384 -13.47 -20.91 -17.95
CA ASP A 384 -14.36 -21.16 -19.07
C ASP A 384 -15.41 -20.04 -19.16
N TYR A 385 -15.15 -19.06 -20.03
CA TYR A 385 -16.05 -17.92 -20.24
C TYR A 385 -17.40 -18.32 -20.86
N ASP A 386 -17.47 -19.40 -21.62
CA ASP A 386 -18.74 -19.91 -22.14
C ASP A 386 -19.59 -20.51 -21.02
N ARG A 387 -18.95 -21.13 -20.01
CA ARG A 387 -19.62 -21.58 -18.80
C ARG A 387 -20.15 -20.39 -17.99
N VAL A 388 -19.33 -19.34 -17.76
CA VAL A 388 -19.73 -18.11 -17.06
C VAL A 388 -20.93 -17.47 -17.79
N ARG A 389 -20.84 -17.30 -19.12
CA ARG A 389 -21.92 -16.76 -19.93
C ARG A 389 -23.20 -17.59 -19.80
N ASN A 390 -23.10 -18.92 -19.93
CA ASN A 390 -24.26 -19.81 -19.85
C ASN A 390 -24.94 -19.76 -18.47
N ASP A 391 -24.17 -19.66 -17.40
CA ASP A 391 -24.73 -19.52 -16.06
C ASP A 391 -25.43 -18.15 -15.90
N ILE A 392 -24.85 -17.04 -16.43
CA ILE A 392 -25.48 -15.73 -16.42
C ILE A 392 -26.78 -15.74 -17.24
N VAL A 393 -26.74 -16.21 -18.49
CA VAL A 393 -27.86 -16.11 -19.44
C VAL A 393 -28.99 -17.07 -19.10
N LYS A 394 -28.67 -18.31 -18.72
CA LYS A 394 -29.67 -19.39 -18.56
C LYS A 394 -30.17 -19.57 -17.13
N LYS A 395 -29.39 -19.14 -16.11
CA LYS A 395 -29.73 -19.39 -14.71
C LYS A 395 -29.93 -18.12 -13.92
N ILE A 396 -28.94 -17.22 -13.92
CA ILE A 396 -28.90 -16.05 -13.03
C ILE A 396 -29.83 -14.96 -13.56
N GLY A 397 -29.68 -14.62 -14.84
CA GLY A 397 -30.40 -13.53 -15.47
C GLY A 397 -31.92 -13.69 -15.47
N PRO A 398 -32.48 -14.85 -15.92
CA PRO A 398 -33.93 -15.08 -15.86
C PRO A 398 -34.48 -15.09 -14.44
N ARG A 399 -33.75 -15.68 -13.48
CA ARG A 399 -34.15 -15.73 -12.06
C ARG A 399 -34.25 -14.36 -11.44
N LEU A 400 -33.31 -13.48 -11.72
CA LEU A 400 -33.18 -12.15 -11.09
C LEU A 400 -33.66 -10.99 -11.98
N GLY A 401 -34.15 -11.27 -13.18
CA GLY A 401 -34.67 -10.29 -14.11
C GLY A 401 -33.60 -9.28 -14.60
N LEU A 402 -32.38 -9.71 -14.90
CA LEU A 402 -31.23 -8.83 -15.10
C LEU A 402 -31.20 -8.11 -16.45
N LEU A 403 -31.97 -8.52 -17.44
CA LEU A 403 -32.00 -7.89 -18.78
C LEU A 403 -32.48 -6.44 -18.78
N ARG A 404 -33.14 -5.99 -17.72
CA ARG A 404 -33.61 -4.61 -17.59
C ARG A 404 -32.54 -3.63 -17.08
N GLY A 405 -31.39 -4.15 -16.59
CA GLY A 405 -30.29 -3.36 -16.07
C GLY A 405 -29.05 -3.41 -16.94
N GLU A 406 -28.10 -2.57 -16.64
CA GLU A 406 -26.81 -2.52 -17.29
C GLU A 406 -25.79 -3.39 -16.59
N VAL A 407 -24.83 -3.94 -17.36
CA VAL A 407 -23.70 -4.71 -16.86
C VAL A 407 -22.42 -3.91 -17.06
N GLY A 408 -21.87 -3.36 -15.97
CA GLY A 408 -20.56 -2.73 -15.97
C GLY A 408 -19.46 -3.80 -16.00
N TYR A 409 -18.45 -3.64 -16.85
CA TYR A 409 -17.35 -4.58 -16.97
C TYR A 409 -16.02 -3.88 -17.26
N ASP A 410 -14.90 -4.49 -16.81
CA ASP A 410 -13.56 -4.05 -17.22
C ASP A 410 -13.27 -4.62 -18.62
N PRO A 411 -12.86 -3.79 -19.61
CA PRO A 411 -12.50 -4.27 -20.94
C PRO A 411 -11.31 -5.24 -20.94
N ALA A 412 -10.47 -5.24 -19.91
CA ALA A 412 -9.43 -6.24 -19.75
C ALA A 412 -10.06 -7.64 -19.66
N PHE A 413 -9.67 -8.55 -20.55
CA PHE A 413 -10.18 -9.93 -20.67
C PHE A 413 -11.63 -10.10 -21.12
N ALA A 414 -12.39 -9.03 -21.39
CA ALA A 414 -13.81 -9.08 -21.74
C ALA A 414 -14.08 -9.18 -23.25
N SER A 415 -13.05 -9.15 -24.10
CA SER A 415 -13.16 -9.09 -25.56
C SER A 415 -13.98 -10.22 -26.19
N ASP A 416 -14.05 -11.39 -25.57
CA ASP A 416 -14.85 -12.53 -26.04
C ASP A 416 -16.25 -12.57 -25.40
N ILE A 417 -16.36 -12.42 -24.08
CA ILE A 417 -17.62 -12.63 -23.35
C ILE A 417 -18.58 -11.45 -23.47
N ALA A 418 -18.08 -10.20 -23.49
CA ALA A 418 -18.94 -9.01 -23.50
C ALA A 418 -19.77 -8.89 -24.78
N PRO A 419 -19.22 -9.09 -26.00
CA PRO A 419 -20.02 -9.13 -27.23
C PRO A 419 -21.07 -10.26 -27.25
N LYS A 420 -20.73 -11.43 -26.69
CA LYS A 420 -21.65 -12.57 -26.60
C LYS A 420 -22.83 -12.27 -25.66
N LEU A 421 -22.59 -11.65 -24.50
CA LEU A 421 -23.64 -11.22 -23.59
C LEU A 421 -24.50 -10.10 -24.19
N ALA A 422 -23.90 -9.17 -24.94
CA ALA A 422 -24.65 -8.15 -25.69
C ALA A 422 -25.57 -8.77 -26.73
N GLY A 423 -25.10 -9.81 -27.44
CA GLY A 423 -25.91 -10.60 -28.39
C GLY A 423 -27.09 -11.33 -27.75
N GLU A 424 -27.02 -11.61 -26.44
CA GLU A 424 -28.11 -12.22 -25.63
C GLU A 424 -29.04 -11.15 -24.99
N GLY A 425 -28.87 -9.86 -25.33
CA GLY A 425 -29.71 -8.75 -24.90
C GLY A 425 -29.27 -8.00 -23.65
N TYR A 426 -28.11 -8.32 -23.08
CA TYR A 426 -27.56 -7.58 -21.95
C TYR A 426 -26.95 -6.24 -22.42
N GLN A 427 -27.22 -5.16 -21.69
CA GLN A 427 -26.63 -3.85 -21.95
C GLN A 427 -25.24 -3.78 -21.30
N MET A 428 -24.19 -3.95 -22.10
CA MET A 428 -22.81 -4.00 -21.63
C MET A 428 -22.18 -2.61 -21.64
N VAL A 429 -21.59 -2.18 -20.51
CA VAL A 429 -20.98 -0.84 -20.34
C VAL A 429 -19.55 -0.98 -19.84
N GLU A 430 -18.59 -0.43 -20.57
CA GLU A 430 -17.19 -0.44 -20.18
C GLU A 430 -16.93 0.47 -18.97
N ILE A 431 -16.26 -0.05 -17.96
CA ILE A 431 -15.86 0.66 -16.75
C ILE A 431 -14.39 0.42 -16.48
N LEU A 432 -13.56 1.44 -16.70
CA LEU A 432 -12.14 1.37 -16.36
C LEU A 432 -11.95 1.44 -14.85
N GLN A 433 -11.02 0.64 -14.30
CA GLN A 433 -10.73 0.58 -12.87
C GLN A 433 -9.93 1.80 -12.37
N GLY A 434 -10.38 3.01 -12.70
CA GLY A 434 -9.78 4.29 -12.31
C GLY A 434 -10.61 5.09 -11.32
N TYR A 435 -10.03 6.14 -10.76
CA TYR A 435 -10.71 7.05 -9.82
C TYR A 435 -11.98 7.64 -10.40
N LYS A 436 -11.98 7.98 -11.70
CA LYS A 436 -13.13 8.57 -12.41
C LYS A 436 -14.38 7.71 -12.32
N TYR A 437 -14.24 6.39 -12.41
CA TYR A 437 -15.39 5.48 -12.50
C TYR A 437 -15.73 4.82 -11.17
N LEU A 438 -14.75 4.59 -10.30
CA LEU A 438 -14.94 3.81 -9.07
C LEU A 438 -14.96 4.64 -7.78
N SER A 439 -14.58 5.93 -7.81
CA SER A 439 -14.53 6.73 -6.60
C SER A 439 -15.93 7.00 -6.00
N GLU A 440 -16.87 7.47 -6.79
CA GLU A 440 -18.24 7.74 -6.33
C GLU A 440 -18.91 6.45 -5.83
N PRO A 441 -18.94 5.34 -6.60
CA PRO A 441 -19.47 4.07 -6.10
C PRO A 441 -18.81 3.58 -4.81
N ALA A 442 -17.49 3.74 -4.68
CA ALA A 442 -16.79 3.32 -3.47
C ALA A 442 -17.24 4.14 -2.25
N GLN A 443 -17.33 5.45 -2.36
CA GLN A 443 -17.75 6.31 -1.25
C GLN A 443 -19.22 6.09 -0.87
N VAL A 444 -20.10 5.86 -1.86
CA VAL A 444 -21.49 5.46 -1.63
C VAL A 444 -21.59 4.12 -0.93
N PHE A 445 -20.82 3.11 -1.39
CA PHE A 445 -20.79 1.78 -0.79
C PHE A 445 -20.33 1.84 0.67
N GLU A 446 -19.25 2.60 0.96
CA GLU A 446 -18.77 2.82 2.34
C GLU A 446 -19.86 3.47 3.21
N ALA A 447 -20.54 4.51 2.71
CA ALA A 447 -21.59 5.18 3.46
C ALA A 447 -22.78 4.24 3.75
N LEU A 448 -23.24 3.46 2.77
CA LEU A 448 -24.31 2.49 2.94
C LEU A 448 -23.91 1.39 3.94
N LEU A 449 -22.68 0.88 3.86
CA LEU A 449 -22.18 -0.15 4.76
C LEU A 449 -22.09 0.36 6.20
N ARG A 450 -21.50 1.54 6.42
CA ARG A 450 -21.39 2.18 7.74
C ARG A 450 -22.77 2.38 8.39
N ASN A 451 -23.79 2.67 7.61
CA ASN A 451 -25.16 2.89 8.07
C ASN A 451 -26.04 1.64 8.03
N ARG A 452 -25.45 0.44 7.84
CA ARG A 452 -26.15 -0.85 7.78
C ARG A 452 -27.28 -0.87 6.74
N ARG A 453 -27.03 -0.25 5.59
CA ARG A 453 -27.97 -0.17 4.45
C ARG A 453 -27.62 -1.16 3.34
N ILE A 454 -26.74 -2.14 3.60
CA ILE A 454 -26.45 -3.23 2.68
C ILE A 454 -27.18 -4.49 3.13
N VAL A 455 -27.71 -5.24 2.16
CA VAL A 455 -28.36 -6.54 2.34
C VAL A 455 -27.62 -7.56 1.46
N HIS A 456 -27.01 -8.56 2.06
CA HIS A 456 -26.23 -9.59 1.32
C HIS A 456 -26.64 -11.02 1.68
N GLY A 457 -27.73 -11.19 2.40
CA GLY A 457 -28.27 -12.50 2.78
C GLY A 457 -27.44 -13.21 3.84
N LYS A 458 -27.45 -14.53 3.81
CA LYS A 458 -26.53 -15.34 4.61
C LYS A 458 -25.15 -15.17 4.03
N ALA A 459 -24.29 -14.49 4.76
CA ALA A 459 -22.96 -14.04 4.34
C ALA A 459 -22.27 -15.03 3.41
N ASN A 460 -22.19 -14.70 2.10
CA ASN A 460 -21.40 -15.46 1.15
C ASN A 460 -19.92 -15.37 1.61
N PRO A 461 -19.26 -16.48 1.97
CA PRO A 461 -17.93 -16.43 2.56
C PRO A 461 -16.87 -15.93 1.57
N VAL A 462 -17.08 -16.14 0.26
CA VAL A 462 -16.19 -15.62 -0.79
C VAL A 462 -16.28 -14.10 -0.83
N MET A 463 -17.50 -13.54 -0.82
CA MET A 463 -17.70 -12.10 -0.81
C MET A 463 -17.21 -11.47 0.49
N ARG A 464 -17.51 -12.09 1.65
CA ARG A 464 -16.99 -11.61 2.94
C ARG A 464 -15.46 -11.52 2.93
N TRP A 465 -14.80 -12.55 2.41
CA TRP A 465 -13.34 -12.55 2.28
C TRP A 465 -12.83 -11.48 1.31
N ASN A 466 -13.54 -11.20 0.21
CA ASN A 466 -13.20 -10.09 -0.69
C ASN A 466 -13.30 -8.72 0.01
N VAL A 467 -14.34 -8.52 0.83
CA VAL A 467 -14.53 -7.27 1.62
C VAL A 467 -13.42 -7.11 2.67
N GLU A 468 -13.02 -8.20 3.33
CA GLU A 468 -11.91 -8.19 4.31
C GLU A 468 -10.56 -7.85 3.65
N ASN A 469 -10.40 -8.20 2.38
CA ASN A 469 -9.14 -8.01 1.66
C ASN A 469 -9.01 -6.68 0.93
N VAL A 470 -10.11 -5.98 0.67
CA VAL A 470 -10.06 -4.78 -0.15
C VAL A 470 -9.39 -3.62 0.57
N ALA A 471 -8.46 -2.96 -0.11
CA ALA A 471 -7.86 -1.70 0.30
C ALA A 471 -8.25 -0.60 -0.67
N VAL A 472 -8.00 0.65 -0.32
CA VAL A 472 -8.17 1.79 -1.22
C VAL A 472 -6.90 2.59 -1.36
N LYS A 473 -6.71 3.16 -2.54
CA LYS A 473 -5.80 4.29 -2.76
C LYS A 473 -6.62 5.56 -2.82
N THR A 474 -6.08 6.62 -2.25
CA THR A 474 -6.65 7.97 -2.30
C THR A 474 -5.73 8.86 -3.13
N ASP A 475 -6.30 9.69 -4.00
CA ASP A 475 -5.54 10.72 -4.71
C ASP A 475 -5.53 12.05 -3.93
N GLU A 476 -4.84 13.05 -4.48
CA GLU A 476 -4.69 14.38 -3.86
C GLU A 476 -6.04 15.11 -3.66
N SER A 477 -7.05 14.78 -4.46
CA SER A 477 -8.41 15.33 -4.36
C SER A 477 -9.32 14.59 -3.38
N GLY A 478 -8.80 13.56 -2.68
CA GLY A 478 -9.57 12.74 -1.76
C GLY A 478 -10.46 11.68 -2.43
N ARG A 479 -10.35 11.48 -3.77
CA ARG A 479 -11.03 10.40 -4.48
C ARG A 479 -10.39 9.07 -4.12
N ILE A 480 -11.20 8.03 -3.96
CA ILE A 480 -10.74 6.70 -3.61
C ILE A 480 -10.99 5.70 -4.73
N ARG A 481 -10.13 4.70 -4.86
CA ARG A 481 -10.38 3.54 -5.71
C ARG A 481 -9.96 2.26 -5.00
N PRO A 482 -10.68 1.14 -5.19
CA PRO A 482 -10.28 -0.14 -4.64
C PRO A 482 -8.95 -0.58 -5.25
N VAL A 483 -8.11 -1.18 -4.42
CA VAL A 483 -6.85 -1.80 -4.83
C VAL A 483 -6.69 -3.13 -4.13
N LYS A 484 -6.10 -4.08 -4.86
CA LYS A 484 -5.67 -5.35 -4.31
C LYS A 484 -4.42 -5.09 -3.47
N PRO A 485 -4.39 -5.51 -2.19
CA PRO A 485 -3.15 -5.54 -1.44
C PRO A 485 -2.12 -6.42 -2.15
N LYS A 486 -0.85 -6.07 -2.08
CA LYS A 486 0.22 -6.74 -2.83
C LYS A 486 0.44 -8.21 -2.45
N ARG A 487 -0.11 -8.73 -1.35
CA ARG A 487 -0.06 -10.16 -1.01
C ARG A 487 -0.79 -10.99 -2.05
N ALA A 488 -0.10 -11.95 -2.62
CA ALA A 488 -0.59 -12.82 -3.70
C ALA A 488 -1.91 -13.56 -3.36
N ALA A 489 -2.19 -13.80 -2.08
CA ALA A 489 -3.38 -14.50 -1.60
C ALA A 489 -4.65 -13.66 -1.51
N LYS A 490 -4.60 -12.34 -1.71
CA LYS A 490 -5.75 -11.46 -1.47
C LYS A 490 -6.50 -11.19 -2.77
N ARG A 491 -7.83 -11.38 -2.75
CA ARG A 491 -8.74 -11.15 -3.89
C ARG A 491 -9.80 -10.14 -3.52
N ILE A 492 -10.18 -9.29 -4.48
CA ILE A 492 -11.16 -8.22 -4.32
C ILE A 492 -12.19 -8.16 -5.44
N ASP A 493 -12.15 -9.12 -6.35
CA ASP A 493 -12.91 -9.18 -7.60
C ASP A 493 -14.42 -9.00 -7.35
N GLY A 494 -14.94 -9.60 -6.28
CA GLY A 494 -16.35 -9.42 -5.87
C GLY A 494 -16.69 -8.00 -5.44
N VAL A 495 -15.76 -7.28 -4.77
CA VAL A 495 -15.97 -5.88 -4.40
C VAL A 495 -15.89 -5.00 -5.64
N VAL A 496 -14.91 -5.22 -6.52
CA VAL A 496 -14.78 -4.48 -7.79
C VAL A 496 -16.04 -4.64 -8.63
N ALA A 497 -16.53 -5.88 -8.82
CA ALA A 497 -17.79 -6.14 -9.52
C ALA A 497 -18.99 -5.47 -8.84
N THR A 498 -19.05 -5.45 -7.48
CA THR A 498 -20.11 -4.72 -6.75
C THR A 498 -20.08 -3.23 -7.06
N LEU A 499 -18.90 -2.61 -7.08
CA LEU A 499 -18.75 -1.18 -7.38
C LEU A 499 -19.09 -0.86 -8.84
N MET A 500 -18.78 -1.76 -9.77
CA MET A 500 -19.22 -1.63 -11.18
C MET A 500 -20.74 -1.68 -11.31
N GLY A 501 -21.40 -2.62 -10.61
CA GLY A 501 -22.86 -2.69 -10.56
C GLY A 501 -23.49 -1.44 -9.92
N LEU A 502 -22.94 -0.97 -8.82
CA LEU A 502 -23.40 0.25 -8.14
C LEU A 502 -23.16 1.50 -9.00
N ASN A 503 -22.07 1.56 -9.77
CA ASN A 503 -21.84 2.62 -10.75
C ASN A 503 -22.98 2.70 -11.77
N ARG A 504 -23.50 1.56 -12.24
CA ARG A 504 -24.64 1.56 -13.17
C ARG A 504 -25.94 2.01 -12.51
N LEU A 505 -26.16 1.60 -11.25
CA LEU A 505 -27.33 2.10 -10.48
C LEU A 505 -27.28 3.60 -10.23
N ILE A 506 -26.09 4.17 -10.00
CA ILE A 506 -25.92 5.62 -9.79
C ILE A 506 -26.12 6.39 -11.10
N ALA A 507 -25.61 5.86 -12.21
CA ALA A 507 -25.75 6.49 -13.54
C ALA A 507 -27.20 6.50 -14.03
N ASN A 508 -28.03 5.54 -13.60
CA ASN A 508 -29.44 5.43 -13.97
C ASN A 508 -30.35 5.60 -12.74
N PRO A 509 -30.55 6.84 -12.24
CA PRO A 509 -31.25 7.07 -10.98
C PRO A 509 -32.74 6.73 -11.02
N ASP A 510 -33.39 6.74 -12.19
CA ASP A 510 -34.83 6.47 -12.37
C ASP A 510 -35.08 5.61 -13.61
N GLN A 511 -35.25 4.30 -13.42
CA GLN A 511 -35.77 3.42 -14.48
C GLN A 511 -37.32 3.39 -14.53
N ARG A 512 -37.97 4.07 -13.59
CA ARG A 512 -39.45 4.23 -13.64
C ARG A 512 -39.81 5.24 -14.69
N SER A 513 -40.67 4.84 -15.61
CA SER A 513 -41.24 5.74 -16.60
C SER A 513 -41.99 6.87 -15.88
N VAL A 514 -41.73 8.10 -16.26
CA VAL A 514 -42.48 9.30 -15.76
C VAL A 514 -44.01 9.16 -15.96
N TYR A 515 -44.43 8.23 -16.84
CA TYR A 515 -45.81 7.90 -17.11
C TYR A 515 -46.45 6.95 -16.09
N GLU A 516 -45.69 6.23 -15.30
CA GLU A 516 -46.22 5.36 -14.23
C GLU A 516 -46.63 6.13 -12.99
N ASP A 517 -45.98 7.27 -12.70
CA ASP A 517 -46.29 8.11 -11.55
C ASP A 517 -47.41 9.14 -11.81
N ARG A 518 -47.66 9.48 -13.07
CA ARG A 518 -48.63 10.58 -13.42
C ARG A 518 -49.95 10.10 -13.99
N GLY A 519 -50.13 8.81 -14.23
CA GLY A 519 -51.36 8.34 -14.88
C GLY A 519 -51.62 9.04 -16.22
N ILE A 520 -52.07 8.36 -17.24
CA ILE A 520 -52.50 9.00 -18.50
C ILE A 520 -53.81 9.67 -18.23
N THR A 521 -53.80 10.99 -18.09
CA THR A 521 -55.04 11.79 -18.07
C THR A 521 -55.45 12.04 -19.52
N PHE A 522 -56.46 11.34 -20.01
CA PHE A 522 -57.12 11.70 -21.25
C PHE A 522 -57.92 12.98 -21.03
N LEU A 523 -57.61 14.03 -21.79
CA LEU A 523 -58.44 15.25 -21.93
C LEU A 523 -59.58 14.99 -22.89
#